data_7a64eda90ea772390e43ae40b87378be
#
_entry.id   7a64eda90ea772390e43ae40b87378be
#
_cell.length_a   1.000
_cell.length_b   1.000
_cell.length_c   1.000
_cell.angle_alpha   90.00
_cell.angle_beta   90.00
_cell.angle_gamma   90.00
#
_symmetry.space_group_name_H-M   'P 1'
#
loop_
_entity.id
_entity.type
_entity.pdbx_description
1 polymer ?
#
loop_
_entity_poly.entity_id
_entity_poly.type
_entity_poly.pdbx_seq_one_letter_code
_entity_poly.pdbx_strand_id
1 'polypeptide(L)'
;MRGLRRETWRFAGWHFVALQQSRLYDMLMRLPMLLWSVFLGLVTVMGLQQYVGQADPTLPGAVYILNIAMRISVIAYLVVIAATVMVRTRPARKARGIEPRISALIGTFLLTVVVLFPRRDLSMIAGLVSALLTLAGTASAVVVLTQLRHSFSIMAEARQLVTAGVYRLVRHPLYLAEEIAAIGVVMQFFSPWTALILAVQIGFQLRRMRNEEVILAEIFPEYRAYRERTPRILPGIY
;
A
#
# COMPACT_ATOMS: atom_id res chain seq x y z
N MET A 1 5.25 31.15 38.20
CA MET A 1 4.89 31.09 36.73
C MET A 1 5.30 29.79 36.02
N ARG A 2 5.81 28.73 36.67
CA ARG A 2 6.17 27.43 36.03
C ARG A 2 5.07 26.38 36.07
N GLY A 3 3.98 26.56 36.80
CA GLY A 3 2.90 25.60 36.93
C GLY A 3 1.88 25.62 35.78
N LEU A 4 1.54 26.79 35.26
CA LEU A 4 0.49 26.97 34.23
C LEU A 4 0.85 26.42 32.85
N ARG A 5 2.16 26.30 32.51
CA ARG A 5 2.59 25.73 31.22
C ARG A 5 2.40 24.19 31.13
N ARG A 6 2.47 23.47 32.26
CA ARG A 6 2.32 22.00 32.26
C ARG A 6 0.86 21.56 32.12
N GLU A 7 -0.08 22.34 32.61
CA GLU A 7 -1.50 22.01 32.53
C GLU A 7 -2.05 22.21 31.12
N THR A 8 -1.66 23.28 30.42
CA THR A 8 -2.11 23.55 29.03
C THR A 8 -1.69 22.47 28.08
N TRP A 9 -0.50 21.89 28.22
CA TRP A 9 -0.04 20.76 27.39
C TRP A 9 -0.77 19.45 27.68
N ARG A 10 -1.19 19.23 28.93
CA ARG A 10 -2.02 18.07 29.29
C ARG A 10 -3.43 18.19 28.71
N PHE A 11 -4.06 19.33 28.80
CA PHE A 11 -5.39 19.58 28.21
C PHE A 11 -5.39 19.45 26.69
N ALA A 12 -4.42 20.03 26.00
CA ALA A 12 -4.27 19.87 24.56
C ALA A 12 -4.07 18.39 24.14
N GLY A 13 -3.31 17.63 24.92
CA GLY A 13 -3.10 16.19 24.69
C GLY A 13 -4.38 15.36 24.85
N TRP A 14 -5.21 15.66 25.83
CA TRP A 14 -6.50 14.97 26.06
C TRP A 14 -7.51 15.25 24.96
N HIS A 15 -7.65 16.49 24.51
CA HIS A 15 -8.52 16.85 23.37
C HIS A 15 -8.07 16.20 22.07
N PHE A 16 -6.77 16.11 21.82
CA PHE A 16 -6.23 15.48 20.63
C PHE A 16 -6.46 13.96 20.64
N VAL A 17 -6.31 13.29 21.79
CA VAL A 17 -6.60 11.86 21.95
C VAL A 17 -8.09 11.58 21.79
N ALA A 18 -8.96 12.41 22.36
CA ALA A 18 -10.41 12.28 22.23
C ALA A 18 -10.88 12.49 20.78
N LEU A 19 -10.31 13.48 20.07
CA LEU A 19 -10.55 13.69 18.64
C LEU A 19 -10.13 12.48 17.80
N GLN A 20 -9.00 11.85 18.09
CA GLN A 20 -8.52 10.65 17.36
C GLN A 20 -9.42 9.42 17.53
N GLN A 21 -10.24 9.37 18.57
CA GLN A 21 -11.23 8.32 18.81
C GLN A 21 -12.60 8.63 18.21
N SER A 22 -12.79 9.83 17.65
CA SER A 22 -14.06 10.24 17.05
C SER A 22 -14.35 9.51 15.74
N ARG A 23 -15.66 9.29 15.46
CA ARG A 23 -16.11 8.75 14.16
C ARG A 23 -15.69 9.64 13.00
N LEU A 24 -15.79 10.95 13.20
CA LEU A 24 -15.42 11.94 12.19
C LEU A 24 -13.95 11.85 11.80
N TYR A 25 -13.04 11.70 12.75
CA TYR A 25 -11.61 11.53 12.46
C TYR A 25 -11.35 10.26 11.63
N ASP A 26 -11.97 9.12 11.98
CA ASP A 26 -11.79 7.88 11.20
C ASP A 26 -12.35 8.03 9.79
N MET A 27 -13.48 8.72 9.61
CA MET A 27 -14.03 9.01 8.28
C MET A 27 -13.10 9.93 7.47
N LEU A 28 -12.59 11.00 8.06
CA LEU A 28 -11.65 11.91 7.40
C LEU A 28 -10.35 11.20 6.99
N MET A 29 -9.87 10.25 7.80
CA MET A 29 -8.67 9.45 7.47
C MET A 29 -8.90 8.41 6.36
N ARG A 30 -10.12 8.21 5.88
CA ARG A 30 -10.42 7.41 4.69
C ARG A 30 -10.26 8.21 3.40
N LEU A 31 -10.56 9.52 3.44
CA LEU A 31 -10.60 10.38 2.27
C LEU A 31 -9.31 10.38 1.43
N PRO A 32 -8.09 10.53 2.00
CA PRO A 32 -6.88 10.55 1.20
C PRO A 32 -6.72 9.30 0.33
N MET A 33 -7.01 8.12 0.90
CA MET A 33 -6.89 6.86 0.17
C MET A 33 -7.99 6.69 -0.88
N LEU A 34 -9.21 7.10 -0.58
CA LEU A 34 -10.33 7.05 -1.53
C LEU A 34 -10.08 7.99 -2.70
N LEU A 35 -9.69 9.24 -2.44
CA LEU A 35 -9.36 10.21 -3.47
C LEU A 35 -8.19 9.74 -4.34
N TRP A 36 -7.15 9.19 -3.71
CA TRP A 36 -6.01 8.60 -4.42
C TRP A 36 -6.43 7.42 -5.31
N SER A 37 -7.25 6.49 -4.78
CA SER A 37 -7.73 5.34 -5.53
C SER A 37 -8.59 5.76 -6.74
N VAL A 38 -9.48 6.75 -6.55
CA VAL A 38 -10.31 7.29 -7.63
C VAL A 38 -9.44 7.98 -8.69
N PHE A 39 -8.51 8.84 -8.27
CA PHE A 39 -7.61 9.55 -9.18
C PHE A 39 -6.79 8.58 -10.04
N LEU A 40 -6.08 7.61 -9.42
CA LEU A 40 -5.31 6.63 -10.17
C LEU A 40 -6.19 5.69 -10.99
N GLY A 41 -7.39 5.36 -10.50
CA GLY A 41 -8.36 4.58 -11.24
C GLY A 41 -8.76 5.27 -12.54
N LEU A 42 -9.11 6.55 -12.47
CA LEU A 42 -9.45 7.35 -13.65
C LEU A 42 -8.28 7.43 -14.64
N VAL A 43 -7.07 7.72 -14.16
CA VAL A 43 -5.85 7.75 -15.00
C VAL A 43 -5.62 6.39 -15.68
N THR A 44 -5.81 5.29 -14.95
CA THR A 44 -5.62 3.94 -15.51
C THR A 44 -6.69 3.58 -16.53
N VAL A 45 -7.95 3.96 -16.29
CA VAL A 45 -9.06 3.76 -17.24
C VAL A 45 -8.84 4.56 -18.51
N MET A 46 -8.47 5.83 -18.40
CA MET A 46 -8.11 6.67 -19.56
C MET A 46 -6.95 6.07 -20.36
N GLY A 47 -5.91 5.59 -19.67
CA GLY A 47 -4.78 4.90 -20.30
C GLY A 47 -5.17 3.57 -20.97
N LEU A 48 -6.15 2.84 -20.41
CA LEU A 48 -6.70 1.65 -21.05
C LEU A 48 -7.49 1.99 -22.31
N GLN A 49 -8.37 3.00 -22.26
CA GLN A 49 -9.14 3.45 -23.41
C GLN A 49 -8.23 3.91 -24.56
N GLN A 50 -7.19 4.71 -24.24
CA GLN A 50 -6.21 5.13 -25.22
C GLN A 50 -5.47 3.95 -25.84
N TYR A 51 -5.03 2.98 -25.02
CA TYR A 51 -4.32 1.79 -25.50
C TYR A 51 -5.16 0.92 -26.42
N VAL A 52 -6.45 0.75 -26.10
CA VAL A 52 -7.39 -0.02 -26.94
C VAL A 52 -7.72 0.75 -28.22
N GLY A 53 -7.91 2.08 -28.13
CA GLY A 53 -8.25 2.91 -29.30
C GLY A 53 -7.08 3.14 -30.29
N GLN A 54 -5.84 2.96 -29.83
CA GLN A 54 -4.62 3.10 -30.63
C GLN A 54 -3.90 1.74 -30.80
N ALA A 55 -4.68 0.66 -30.86
CA ALA A 55 -4.11 -0.68 -30.97
C ALA A 55 -3.20 -0.80 -32.20
N ASP A 56 -1.93 -1.14 -31.96
CA ASP A 56 -0.95 -1.39 -33.01
C ASP A 56 -1.18 -2.80 -33.56
N PRO A 57 -1.58 -2.94 -34.83
CA PRO A 57 -1.84 -4.25 -35.46
C PRO A 57 -0.58 -5.11 -35.61
N THR A 58 0.62 -4.52 -35.44
CA THR A 58 1.89 -5.24 -35.52
C THR A 58 2.27 -5.93 -34.21
N LEU A 59 1.62 -5.58 -33.09
CA LEU A 59 1.88 -6.19 -31.81
C LEU A 59 1.33 -7.63 -31.76
N PRO A 60 2.13 -8.58 -31.24
CA PRO A 60 1.64 -9.94 -30.99
C PRO A 60 0.41 -9.89 -30.07
N GLY A 61 -0.65 -10.63 -30.44
CA GLY A 61 -1.91 -10.63 -29.69
C GLY A 61 -1.76 -10.95 -28.20
N ALA A 62 -0.82 -11.83 -27.85
CA ALA A 62 -0.50 -12.15 -26.45
C ALA A 62 0.03 -10.94 -25.67
N VAL A 63 0.87 -10.09 -26.30
CA VAL A 63 1.40 -8.86 -25.69
C VAL A 63 0.28 -7.85 -25.47
N TYR A 64 -0.59 -7.71 -26.46
CA TYR A 64 -1.77 -6.84 -26.37
C TYR A 64 -2.70 -7.26 -25.21
N ILE A 65 -3.04 -8.55 -25.13
CA ILE A 65 -3.89 -9.11 -24.06
C ILE A 65 -3.22 -8.91 -22.68
N LEU A 66 -1.93 -9.19 -22.57
CA LEU A 66 -1.19 -9.01 -21.30
C LEU A 66 -1.25 -7.56 -20.81
N ASN A 67 -1.08 -6.58 -21.69
CA ASN A 67 -1.15 -5.16 -21.34
C ASN A 67 -2.57 -4.73 -20.92
N ILE A 68 -3.60 -5.29 -21.50
CA ILE A 68 -4.99 -5.09 -21.06
C ILE A 68 -5.19 -5.72 -19.67
N ALA A 69 -4.79 -6.98 -19.49
CA ALA A 69 -4.94 -7.71 -18.24
C ALA A 69 -4.21 -6.99 -17.09
N MET A 70 -3.00 -6.46 -17.33
CA MET A 70 -2.27 -5.64 -16.37
C MET A 70 -3.08 -4.41 -15.94
N ARG A 71 -3.62 -3.65 -16.88
CA ARG A 71 -4.41 -2.44 -16.55
C ARG A 71 -5.70 -2.78 -15.81
N ILE A 72 -6.39 -3.83 -16.21
CA ILE A 72 -7.57 -4.33 -15.51
C ILE A 72 -7.24 -4.75 -14.09
N SER A 73 -6.10 -5.43 -13.86
CA SER A 73 -5.68 -5.83 -12.51
C SER A 73 -5.35 -4.63 -11.62
N VAL A 74 -4.76 -3.57 -12.18
CA VAL A 74 -4.53 -2.30 -11.44
C VAL A 74 -5.87 -1.66 -11.06
N ILE A 75 -6.84 -1.60 -11.97
CA ILE A 75 -8.18 -1.07 -11.67
C ILE A 75 -8.84 -1.92 -10.58
N ALA A 76 -8.81 -3.25 -10.70
CA ALA A 76 -9.35 -4.16 -9.68
C ALA A 76 -8.70 -3.94 -8.31
N TYR A 77 -7.37 -3.79 -8.25
CA TYR A 77 -6.64 -3.47 -7.02
C TYR A 77 -7.13 -2.15 -6.40
N LEU A 78 -7.27 -1.08 -7.20
CA LEU A 78 -7.72 0.22 -6.71
C LEU A 78 -9.17 0.19 -6.22
N VAL A 79 -10.05 -0.57 -6.88
CA VAL A 79 -11.44 -0.78 -6.43
C VAL A 79 -11.48 -1.55 -5.11
N VAL A 80 -10.72 -2.66 -5.02
CA VAL A 80 -10.70 -3.50 -3.81
C VAL A 80 -10.09 -2.75 -2.63
N ILE A 81 -9.02 -1.98 -2.82
CA ILE A 81 -8.43 -1.19 -1.73
C ILE A 81 -9.40 -0.08 -1.28
N ALA A 82 -10.10 0.59 -2.18
CA ALA A 82 -11.14 1.56 -1.84
C ALA A 82 -12.28 0.90 -1.04
N ALA A 83 -12.75 -0.25 -1.50
CA ALA A 83 -13.79 -1.01 -0.80
C ALA A 83 -13.35 -1.44 0.60
N THR A 84 -12.13 -1.97 0.76
CA THR A 84 -11.60 -2.36 2.08
C THR A 84 -11.45 -1.17 3.03
N VAL A 85 -11.05 0.01 2.53
CA VAL A 85 -10.99 1.24 3.32
C VAL A 85 -12.39 1.68 3.78
N MET A 86 -13.42 1.49 2.96
CA MET A 86 -14.79 1.84 3.33
C MET A 86 -15.37 0.93 4.41
N VAL A 87 -15.10 -0.37 4.34
CA VAL A 87 -15.68 -1.36 5.26
C VAL A 87 -14.80 -1.67 6.49
N ARG A 88 -13.61 -1.07 6.61
CA ARG A 88 -12.68 -1.34 7.70
C ARG A 88 -13.30 -1.07 9.07
N THR A 89 -13.03 -1.93 10.05
CA THR A 89 -13.46 -1.76 11.44
C THR A 89 -12.63 -0.69 12.14
N ARG A 90 -13.07 -0.27 13.34
CA ARG A 90 -12.28 0.65 14.15
C ARG A 90 -11.04 -0.04 14.70
N PRO A 91 -9.91 0.66 14.78
CA PRO A 91 -8.70 0.10 15.37
C PRO A 91 -8.86 -0.08 16.89
N ALA A 92 -8.41 -1.21 17.42
CA ALA A 92 -8.26 -1.44 18.85
C ALA A 92 -7.17 -0.51 19.43
N ARG A 93 -6.10 -0.26 18.67
CA ARG A 93 -5.01 0.64 19.04
C ARG A 93 -4.36 1.27 17.82
N LYS A 94 -3.88 2.52 17.99
CA LYS A 94 -3.12 3.27 16.97
C LYS A 94 -1.70 3.51 17.45
N ALA A 95 -0.73 3.48 16.54
CA ALA A 95 0.64 3.85 16.85
C ALA A 95 0.72 5.29 17.37
N ARG A 96 1.54 5.48 18.39
CA ARG A 96 1.80 6.79 18.98
C ARG A 96 2.94 7.49 18.25
N GLY A 97 2.83 8.82 18.16
CA GLY A 97 3.89 9.66 17.56
C GLY A 97 3.63 10.01 16.09
N ILE A 98 4.52 10.82 15.55
CA ILE A 98 4.44 11.36 14.19
C ILE A 98 5.12 10.42 13.19
N GLU A 99 6.21 9.77 13.59
CA GLU A 99 7.02 8.89 12.74
C GLU A 99 6.20 7.75 12.10
N PRO A 100 5.35 6.97 12.83
CA PRO A 100 4.55 5.92 12.22
C PRO A 100 3.55 6.44 11.17
N ARG A 101 3.12 7.70 11.30
CA ARG A 101 2.23 8.34 10.33
C ARG A 101 2.96 8.78 9.08
N ILE A 102 4.14 9.41 9.26
CA ILE A 102 4.99 9.81 8.13
C ILE A 102 5.42 8.58 7.34
N SER A 103 5.89 7.52 8.01
CA SER A 103 6.29 6.29 7.32
C SER A 103 5.15 5.64 6.57
N ALA A 104 3.92 5.65 7.12
CA ALA A 104 2.75 5.13 6.45
C ALA A 104 2.35 5.96 5.22
N LEU A 105 2.35 7.29 5.32
CA LEU A 105 1.98 8.19 4.21
C LEU A 105 3.01 8.14 3.08
N ILE A 106 4.30 8.26 3.41
CA ILE A 106 5.37 8.20 2.40
C ILE A 106 5.40 6.81 1.76
N GLY A 107 5.41 5.73 2.55
CA GLY A 107 5.40 4.36 2.04
C GLY A 107 4.21 4.06 1.12
N THR A 108 3.06 4.71 1.34
CA THR A 108 1.86 4.49 0.52
C THR A 108 1.83 5.37 -0.74
N PHE A 109 2.14 6.67 -0.62
CA PHE A 109 1.83 7.64 -1.68
C PHE A 109 3.04 8.11 -2.49
N LEU A 110 4.28 7.95 -1.99
CA LEU A 110 5.47 8.49 -2.65
C LEU A 110 5.64 7.95 -4.08
N LEU A 111 5.36 6.66 -4.29
CA LEU A 111 5.51 6.04 -5.61
C LEU A 111 4.57 6.65 -6.67
N THR A 112 3.47 7.29 -6.27
CA THR A 112 2.56 7.97 -7.20
C THR A 112 3.27 9.07 -7.98
N VAL A 113 4.32 9.68 -7.41
CA VAL A 113 5.13 10.73 -8.08
C VAL A 113 5.82 10.19 -9.35
N VAL A 114 6.06 8.88 -9.44
CA VAL A 114 6.71 8.25 -10.60
C VAL A 114 5.92 8.47 -11.88
N VAL A 115 4.58 8.54 -11.82
CA VAL A 115 3.74 8.76 -13.02
C VAL A 115 3.88 10.16 -13.64
N LEU A 116 4.52 11.10 -12.92
CA LEU A 116 4.83 12.45 -13.43
C LEU A 116 6.10 12.47 -14.31
N PHE A 117 6.87 11.40 -14.31
CA PHE A 117 8.05 11.27 -15.17
C PHE A 117 7.66 10.81 -16.57
N PRO A 118 8.46 11.13 -17.59
CA PRO A 118 8.19 10.65 -18.95
C PRO A 118 8.29 9.13 -19.02
N ARG A 119 7.37 8.51 -19.75
CA ARG A 119 7.45 7.08 -20.05
C ARG A 119 8.65 6.80 -20.93
N ARG A 120 9.25 5.63 -20.72
CA ARG A 120 10.34 5.11 -21.55
C ARG A 120 9.80 4.18 -22.62
N ASP A 121 10.39 4.26 -23.79
CA ASP A 121 10.22 3.25 -24.83
C ASP A 121 11.00 2.01 -24.39
N LEU A 122 10.26 1.02 -23.90
CA LEU A 122 10.84 -0.24 -23.47
C LEU A 122 11.01 -1.18 -24.66
N SER A 123 12.10 -1.94 -24.68
CA SER A 123 12.19 -3.11 -25.57
C SER A 123 11.00 -4.05 -25.29
N MET A 124 10.64 -4.87 -26.27
CA MET A 124 9.54 -5.82 -26.12
C MET A 124 9.69 -6.70 -24.88
N ILE A 125 10.89 -7.21 -24.59
CA ILE A 125 11.18 -8.05 -23.41
C ILE A 125 10.99 -7.25 -22.12
N ALA A 126 11.57 -6.04 -22.03
CA ALA A 126 11.42 -5.21 -20.85
C ALA A 126 9.96 -4.80 -20.61
N GLY A 127 9.21 -4.53 -21.67
CA GLY A 127 7.77 -4.26 -21.59
C GLY A 127 6.96 -5.45 -21.09
N LEU A 128 7.26 -6.66 -21.56
CA LEU A 128 6.66 -7.90 -21.06
C LEU A 128 6.96 -8.14 -19.58
N VAL A 129 8.22 -8.00 -19.17
CA VAL A 129 8.63 -8.17 -17.77
C VAL A 129 7.91 -7.14 -16.88
N SER A 130 7.88 -5.88 -17.28
CA SER A 130 7.15 -4.82 -16.57
C SER A 130 5.65 -5.15 -16.41
N ALA A 131 5.00 -5.57 -17.50
CA ALA A 131 3.59 -5.92 -17.48
C ALA A 131 3.31 -7.15 -16.60
N LEU A 132 4.15 -8.17 -16.66
CA LEU A 132 4.03 -9.38 -15.83
C LEU A 132 4.23 -9.07 -14.34
N LEU A 133 5.24 -8.28 -13.98
CA LEU A 133 5.46 -7.87 -12.59
C LEU A 133 4.29 -7.04 -12.06
N THR A 134 3.80 -6.08 -12.84
CA THR A 134 2.66 -5.25 -12.43
C THR A 134 1.40 -6.10 -12.27
N LEU A 135 1.11 -7.00 -13.23
CA LEU A 135 -0.04 -7.90 -13.17
C LEU A 135 0.07 -8.85 -11.96
N ALA A 136 1.20 -9.53 -11.80
CA ALA A 136 1.40 -10.48 -10.71
C ALA A 136 1.30 -9.80 -9.33
N GLY A 137 1.94 -8.63 -9.18
CA GLY A 137 1.88 -7.87 -7.93
C GLY A 137 0.47 -7.38 -7.60
N THR A 138 -0.22 -6.73 -8.55
CA THR A 138 -1.57 -6.20 -8.30
C THR A 138 -2.61 -7.30 -8.12
N ALA A 139 -2.55 -8.39 -8.89
CA ALA A 139 -3.43 -9.55 -8.71
C ALA A 139 -3.22 -10.21 -7.35
N SER A 140 -1.96 -10.40 -6.92
CA SER A 140 -1.63 -10.91 -5.59
C SER A 140 -2.14 -9.97 -4.49
N ALA A 141 -1.98 -8.65 -4.66
CA ALA A 141 -2.49 -7.67 -3.71
C ALA A 141 -4.03 -7.72 -3.56
N VAL A 142 -4.77 -7.93 -4.66
CA VAL A 142 -6.23 -8.16 -4.61
C VAL A 142 -6.57 -9.38 -3.75
N VAL A 143 -5.89 -10.51 -3.97
CA VAL A 143 -6.10 -11.73 -3.17
C VAL A 143 -5.80 -11.47 -1.68
N VAL A 144 -4.70 -10.79 -1.36
CA VAL A 144 -4.34 -10.48 0.02
C VAL A 144 -5.36 -9.54 0.67
N LEU A 145 -5.79 -8.48 -0.02
CA LEU A 145 -6.79 -7.53 0.49
C LEU A 145 -8.13 -8.21 0.77
N THR A 146 -8.55 -9.17 -0.06
CA THR A 146 -9.78 -9.94 0.20
C THR A 146 -9.68 -10.80 1.46
N GLN A 147 -8.48 -11.25 1.84
CA GLN A 147 -8.24 -11.97 3.11
C GLN A 147 -8.17 -11.03 4.31
N LEU A 148 -7.59 -9.83 4.15
CA LEU A 148 -7.56 -8.81 5.21
C LEU A 148 -8.94 -8.25 5.53
N ARG A 149 -9.82 -8.11 4.55
CA ARG A 149 -11.20 -7.57 4.72
C ARG A 149 -11.21 -6.30 5.59
N HIS A 150 -11.82 -6.39 6.77
CA HIS A 150 -12.00 -5.28 7.71
C HIS A 150 -10.72 -4.89 8.48
N SER A 151 -9.65 -5.70 8.39
CA SER A 151 -8.40 -5.49 9.13
C SER A 151 -7.43 -4.55 8.44
N PHE A 152 -7.68 -4.18 7.18
CA PHE A 152 -6.79 -3.30 6.42
C PHE A 152 -6.67 -1.90 7.03
N SER A 153 -5.45 -1.39 7.14
CA SER A 153 -5.15 -0.02 7.53
C SER A 153 -3.93 0.53 6.80
N ILE A 154 -3.97 1.83 6.44
CA ILE A 154 -2.80 2.55 5.93
C ILE A 154 -1.86 2.88 7.07
N MET A 155 -2.41 3.33 8.19
CA MET A 155 -1.63 3.68 9.37
C MET A 155 -1.26 2.42 10.16
N ALA A 156 -0.18 2.47 10.94
CA ALA A 156 0.17 1.42 11.88
C ALA A 156 -0.89 1.36 13.00
N GLU A 157 -1.84 0.45 12.84
CA GLU A 157 -3.00 0.28 13.71
C GLU A 157 -3.29 -1.21 13.91
N ALA A 158 -3.53 -1.62 15.16
CA ALA A 158 -4.02 -2.96 15.46
C ALA A 158 -5.54 -3.00 15.32
N ARG A 159 -6.06 -3.82 14.40
CA ARG A 159 -7.51 -4.06 14.21
C ARG A 159 -7.86 -5.49 14.57
N GLN A 160 -7.36 -6.44 13.82
CA GLN A 160 -7.52 -7.86 14.02
C GLN A 160 -6.24 -8.56 13.53
N LEU A 161 -5.78 -9.56 14.26
CA LEU A 161 -4.65 -10.38 13.86
C LEU A 161 -5.10 -11.42 12.82
N VAL A 162 -4.51 -11.36 11.63
CA VAL A 162 -4.72 -12.34 10.55
C VAL A 162 -3.46 -13.18 10.41
N THR A 163 -3.58 -14.49 10.61
CA THR A 163 -2.46 -15.46 10.54
C THR A 163 -2.75 -16.60 9.58
N ALA A 164 -3.92 -16.60 8.93
CA ALA A 164 -4.37 -17.64 8.02
C ALA A 164 -4.12 -17.31 6.55
N GLY A 165 -4.33 -18.25 5.64
CA GLY A 165 -4.15 -18.07 4.21
C GLY A 165 -2.72 -17.72 3.85
N VAL A 166 -2.52 -16.68 3.04
CA VAL A 166 -1.19 -16.21 2.59
C VAL A 166 -0.32 -15.70 3.75
N TYR A 167 -0.93 -15.31 4.87
CA TYR A 167 -0.25 -14.89 6.10
C TYR A 167 0.48 -16.04 6.82
N ARG A 168 0.25 -17.30 6.43
CA ARG A 168 1.06 -18.43 6.90
C ARG A 168 2.46 -18.46 6.26
N LEU A 169 2.58 -17.89 5.07
CA LEU A 169 3.82 -17.93 4.30
C LEU A 169 4.76 -16.79 4.71
N VAL A 170 4.21 -15.57 4.78
CA VAL A 170 4.93 -14.37 5.19
C VAL A 170 4.00 -13.45 5.99
N ARG A 171 4.59 -12.61 6.88
CA ARG A 171 3.81 -11.70 7.75
C ARG A 171 3.26 -10.47 7.00
N HIS A 172 3.92 -10.08 5.91
CA HIS A 172 3.58 -8.89 5.14
C HIS A 172 3.37 -9.19 3.64
N PRO A 173 2.42 -10.09 3.29
CA PRO A 173 2.22 -10.48 1.88
C PRO A 173 1.71 -9.34 1.02
N LEU A 174 0.93 -8.39 1.58
CA LEU A 174 0.45 -7.23 0.84
C LEU A 174 1.61 -6.33 0.41
N TYR A 175 2.54 -6.05 1.30
CA TYR A 175 3.71 -5.22 0.99
C TYR A 175 4.61 -5.88 -0.06
N LEU A 176 4.81 -7.20 0.02
CA LEU A 176 5.53 -7.92 -1.02
C LEU A 176 4.87 -7.79 -2.39
N ALA A 177 3.56 -7.95 -2.45
CA ALA A 177 2.78 -7.82 -3.67
C ALA A 177 2.84 -6.39 -4.25
N GLU A 178 2.73 -5.37 -3.38
CA GLU A 178 2.85 -3.96 -3.76
C GLU A 178 4.23 -3.63 -4.29
N GLU A 179 5.32 -4.15 -3.69
CA GLU A 179 6.69 -3.91 -4.18
C GLU A 179 6.96 -4.60 -5.53
N ILE A 180 6.44 -5.80 -5.76
CA ILE A 180 6.53 -6.46 -7.06
C ILE A 180 5.84 -5.61 -8.13
N ALA A 181 4.64 -5.10 -7.87
CA ALA A 181 3.94 -4.20 -8.78
C ALA A 181 4.70 -2.88 -8.98
N ALA A 182 5.26 -2.31 -7.91
CA ALA A 182 6.04 -1.08 -7.93
C ALA A 182 7.25 -1.17 -8.86
N ILE A 183 8.00 -2.27 -8.80
CA ILE A 183 9.13 -2.53 -9.70
C ILE A 183 8.64 -2.52 -11.16
N GLY A 184 7.55 -3.23 -11.46
CA GLY A 184 6.97 -3.25 -12.79
C GLY A 184 6.56 -1.86 -13.29
N VAL A 185 5.93 -1.04 -12.44
CA VAL A 185 5.56 0.33 -12.78
C VAL A 185 6.79 1.21 -13.00
N VAL A 186 7.78 1.15 -12.10
CA VAL A 186 9.00 1.99 -12.20
C VAL A 186 9.78 1.68 -13.48
N MET A 187 9.80 0.45 -13.97
CA MET A 187 10.42 0.10 -15.25
C MET A 187 9.89 0.95 -16.42
N GLN A 188 8.58 1.28 -16.41
CA GLN A 188 7.95 2.09 -17.47
C GLN A 188 8.38 3.56 -17.45
N PHE A 189 8.87 4.04 -16.32
CA PHE A 189 9.28 5.44 -16.09
C PHE A 189 10.75 5.51 -15.66
N PHE A 190 11.56 4.51 -16.00
CA PHE A 190 12.88 4.34 -15.43
C PHE A 190 13.79 5.55 -15.67
N SER A 191 14.32 6.07 -14.57
CA SER A 191 15.36 7.10 -14.50
C SER A 191 16.10 6.95 -13.16
N PRO A 192 17.28 7.57 -12.99
CA PRO A 192 17.95 7.58 -11.69
C PRO A 192 17.06 8.13 -10.56
N TRP A 193 16.20 9.11 -10.87
CA TRP A 193 15.28 9.71 -9.91
C TRP A 193 14.14 8.77 -9.52
N THR A 194 13.54 8.05 -10.48
CA THR A 194 12.48 7.09 -10.17
C THR A 194 13.01 5.87 -9.43
N ALA A 195 14.26 5.45 -9.72
CA ALA A 195 14.94 4.43 -8.95
C ALA A 195 15.21 4.89 -7.50
N LEU A 196 15.62 6.15 -7.29
CA LEU A 196 15.78 6.74 -5.97
C LEU A 196 14.44 6.81 -5.21
N ILE A 197 13.37 7.26 -5.88
CA ILE A 197 12.01 7.30 -5.31
C ILE A 197 11.59 5.90 -4.84
N LEU A 198 11.80 4.86 -5.64
CA LEU A 198 11.51 3.48 -5.27
C LEU A 198 12.34 3.03 -4.06
N ALA A 199 13.65 3.30 -4.04
CA ALA A 199 14.51 2.93 -2.92
C ALA A 199 14.08 3.61 -1.61
N VAL A 200 13.72 4.89 -1.66
CA VAL A 200 13.21 5.65 -0.51
C VAL A 200 11.86 5.07 -0.06
N GLN A 201 10.96 4.79 -0.99
CA GLN A 201 9.65 4.20 -0.70
C GLN A 201 9.80 2.84 -0.02
N ILE A 202 10.67 1.93 -0.51
CA ILE A 202 10.98 0.64 0.13
C ILE A 202 11.48 0.85 1.57
N GLY A 203 12.37 1.82 1.79
CA GLY A 203 12.86 2.17 3.14
C GLY A 203 11.72 2.53 4.10
N PHE A 204 10.77 3.38 3.66
CA PHE A 204 9.59 3.74 4.44
C PHE A 204 8.61 2.58 4.62
N GLN A 205 8.47 1.71 3.62
CA GLN A 205 7.65 0.50 3.71
C GLN A 205 8.20 -0.48 4.76
N LEU A 206 9.53 -0.70 4.79
CA LEU A 206 10.18 -1.51 5.82
C LEU A 206 10.00 -0.90 7.22
N ARG A 207 10.05 0.42 7.33
CA ARG A 207 9.79 1.12 8.59
C ARG A 207 8.34 0.95 9.04
N ARG A 208 7.39 1.07 8.11
CA ARG A 208 5.97 0.86 8.35
C ARG A 208 5.68 -0.56 8.86
N MET A 209 6.28 -1.59 8.25
CA MET A 209 6.16 -2.98 8.73
C MET A 209 6.62 -3.12 10.18
N ARG A 210 7.76 -2.51 10.55
CA ARG A 210 8.25 -2.53 11.94
C ARG A 210 7.25 -1.87 12.89
N ASN A 211 6.69 -0.73 12.52
CA ASN A 211 5.72 -0.02 13.35
C ASN A 211 4.42 -0.82 13.54
N GLU A 212 3.97 -1.54 12.51
CA GLU A 212 2.82 -2.45 12.61
C GLU A 212 3.12 -3.64 13.53
N GLU A 213 4.29 -4.27 13.40
CA GLU A 213 4.70 -5.39 14.25
C GLU A 213 4.80 -5.02 15.73
N VAL A 214 5.27 -3.81 16.05
CA VAL A 214 5.31 -3.32 17.43
C VAL A 214 3.91 -3.27 18.03
N ILE A 215 2.96 -2.67 17.33
CA ILE A 215 1.58 -2.54 17.81
C ILE A 215 0.88 -3.89 17.90
N LEU A 216 1.08 -4.77 16.91
CA LEU A 216 0.50 -6.11 16.93
C LEU A 216 1.03 -6.92 18.12
N ALA A 217 2.33 -6.80 18.44
CA ALA A 217 2.94 -7.46 19.59
C ALA A 217 2.47 -6.90 20.95
N GLU A 218 2.07 -5.63 21.00
CA GLU A 218 1.51 -5.00 22.21
C GLU A 218 0.07 -5.46 22.49
N ILE A 219 -0.72 -5.71 21.45
CA ILE A 219 -2.16 -5.96 21.59
C ILE A 219 -2.50 -7.45 21.54
N PHE A 220 -1.77 -8.22 20.73
CA PHE A 220 -2.06 -9.65 20.53
C PHE A 220 -0.93 -10.51 21.12
N PRO A 221 -1.15 -11.16 22.28
CA PRO A 221 -0.13 -12.03 22.91
C PRO A 221 0.35 -13.15 21.98
N GLU A 222 -0.55 -13.69 21.15
CA GLU A 222 -0.28 -14.76 20.18
C GLU A 222 0.60 -14.30 19.01
N TYR A 223 0.78 -13.00 18.79
CA TYR A 223 1.62 -12.45 17.72
C TYR A 223 3.08 -12.86 17.87
N ARG A 224 3.58 -13.01 19.10
CA ARG A 224 4.97 -13.43 19.35
C ARG A 224 5.27 -14.80 18.77
N ALA A 225 4.42 -15.79 19.07
CA ALA A 225 4.55 -17.14 18.54
C ALA A 225 4.36 -17.20 17.01
N TYR A 226 3.49 -16.34 16.45
CA TYR A 226 3.33 -16.19 15.01
C TYR A 226 4.59 -15.64 14.36
N ARG A 227 5.19 -14.58 14.92
CA ARG A 227 6.41 -13.94 14.42
C ARG A 227 7.61 -14.88 14.40
N GLU A 228 7.72 -15.80 15.35
CA GLU A 228 8.81 -16.78 15.43
C GLU A 228 8.74 -17.83 14.32
N ARG A 229 7.53 -18.15 13.85
CA ARG A 229 7.29 -19.20 12.84
C ARG A 229 7.22 -18.68 11.42
N THR A 230 6.92 -17.38 11.24
CA THR A 230 6.59 -16.81 9.94
C THR A 230 7.58 -15.71 9.59
N PRO A 231 8.31 -15.79 8.47
CA PRO A 231 9.23 -14.76 8.01
C PRO A 231 8.47 -13.46 7.68
N ARG A 232 9.19 -12.33 7.66
CA ARG A 232 8.57 -11.02 7.43
C ARG A 232 8.10 -10.88 5.99
N ILE A 233 8.97 -11.06 5.01
CA ILE A 233 8.71 -10.90 3.57
C ILE A 233 9.22 -12.09 2.78
N LEU A 234 10.50 -12.45 2.95
CA LEU A 234 11.17 -13.50 2.19
C LEU A 234 11.55 -14.66 3.10
N PRO A 235 11.04 -15.88 2.85
CA PRO A 235 11.41 -17.06 3.62
C PRO A 235 12.92 -17.27 3.61
N GLY A 236 13.51 -17.42 4.81
CA GLY A 236 14.94 -17.67 5.00
C GLY A 236 15.86 -16.44 4.88
N ILE A 237 15.33 -15.26 4.52
CA ILE A 237 16.15 -14.03 4.35
C ILE A 237 15.71 -12.93 5.32
N TYR A 238 14.42 -12.65 5.39
CA TYR A 238 13.90 -11.52 6.19
C TYR A 238 12.45 -11.71 6.61
#